data_68c636021180e318d664ec0d405a0c11
#
_entry.id   68c636021180e318d664ec0d405a0c11
#
_cell.length_a   1.000
_cell.length_b   1.000
_cell.length_c   1.000
_cell.angle_alpha   90.00
_cell.angle_beta   90.00
_cell.angle_gamma   90.00
#
_symmetry.space_group_name_H-M   'P 1'
#
loop_
_entity.id
_entity.type
_entity.pdbx_description
1 polymer ?
#
loop_
_entity_poly.entity_id
_entity_poly.type
_entity_poly.pdbx_seq_one_letter_code
_entity_poly.pdbx_strand_id
1 'polypeptide(L)'
;FVWNRLPISVVAILGSVAMAMFIPEMELSAVYSGFSATGWPMVVGMCVVSAALFETGIARKIGEKIGNSFLAKTERRFIVTVSAVCSLMSAFMSNNGTVAIWMPIIAIVAANSCGKIRSKMVIFPAGTAAVIGGACSLIGSTSQLAANSVLQGYAGYEEGMGMFDMTKIMFPAAVVQIIFWGTIGYKLLDKVLKPDSPDFDKGNMYSVAEIHKLEKEQESDAPAWKGYVALGTMILCIVLFVLSGFQPFKSYFNIGTIGLIGAAMVLGTGCISIKKAYSDLPWDVFVCIGTISGIGTGLDVS
;
A
#
# COMPACT_ATOMS: atom_id res chain seq x y z
N PHE A 1 18.07 -8.05 10.94
CA PHE A 1 16.63 -8.24 10.70
C PHE A 1 15.97 -9.08 11.81
N VAL A 2 16.49 -10.23 12.17
CA VAL A 2 15.87 -11.14 13.15
C VAL A 2 15.77 -10.54 14.57
N TRP A 3 16.72 -9.70 14.97
CA TRP A 3 16.79 -9.13 16.33
C TRP A 3 15.84 -7.94 16.56
N ASN A 4 15.29 -7.36 15.51
CA ASN A 4 14.31 -6.25 15.51
C ASN A 4 14.60 -5.10 16.53
N ARG A 5 15.88 -4.88 16.86
CA ARG A 5 16.32 -3.80 17.77
C ARG A 5 16.74 -2.53 17.04
N LEU A 6 17.02 -2.61 15.75
CA LEU A 6 17.41 -1.49 14.91
C LEU A 6 16.39 -1.31 13.79
N PRO A 7 16.13 -0.05 13.36
CA PRO A 7 15.34 0.22 12.16
C PRO A 7 15.92 -0.50 10.95
N ILE A 8 15.04 -0.96 10.06
CA ILE A 8 15.42 -1.74 8.86
C ILE A 8 16.38 -0.96 7.96
N SER A 9 16.21 0.35 7.85
CA SER A 9 17.09 1.28 7.13
C SER A 9 18.51 1.26 7.66
N VAL A 10 18.68 1.31 8.99
CA VAL A 10 20.00 1.27 9.64
C VAL A 10 20.70 -0.06 9.38
N VAL A 11 19.96 -1.18 9.45
CA VAL A 11 20.52 -2.51 9.16
C VAL A 11 20.95 -2.61 7.70
N ALA A 12 20.17 -2.06 6.76
CA ALA A 12 20.51 -2.04 5.34
C ALA A 12 21.78 -1.21 5.07
N ILE A 13 21.88 -0.01 5.65
CA ILE A 13 23.08 0.85 5.54
C ILE A 13 24.31 0.11 6.08
N LEU A 14 24.24 -0.37 7.33
CA LEU A 14 25.37 -1.03 7.95
C LEU A 14 25.80 -2.29 7.19
N GLY A 15 24.84 -3.08 6.71
CA GLY A 15 25.10 -4.26 5.89
C GLY A 15 25.83 -3.91 4.58
N SER A 16 25.33 -2.94 3.83
CA SER A 16 25.92 -2.50 2.56
C SER A 16 27.32 -1.91 2.75
N VAL A 17 27.50 -1.06 3.78
CA VAL A 17 28.80 -0.47 4.10
C VAL A 17 29.80 -1.55 4.53
N ALA A 18 29.37 -2.49 5.38
CA ALA A 18 30.25 -3.59 5.80
C ALA A 18 30.68 -4.44 4.60
N MET A 19 29.76 -4.79 3.70
CA MET A 19 30.11 -5.54 2.48
C MET A 19 31.13 -4.79 1.61
N ALA A 20 30.93 -3.50 1.38
CA ALA A 20 31.88 -2.68 0.61
C ALA A 20 33.24 -2.52 1.27
N MET A 21 33.31 -2.65 2.60
CA MET A 21 34.60 -2.61 3.34
C MET A 21 35.35 -3.95 3.34
N PHE A 22 34.61 -5.07 3.31
CA PHE A 22 35.21 -6.40 3.45
C PHE A 22 35.34 -7.16 2.13
N ILE A 23 34.66 -6.72 1.06
CA ILE A 23 34.74 -7.34 -0.28
C ILE A 23 35.54 -6.37 -1.19
N PRO A 24 36.81 -6.69 -1.51
CA PRO A 24 37.68 -5.80 -2.27
C PRO A 24 37.21 -5.54 -3.71
N GLU A 25 36.43 -6.48 -4.29
CA GLU A 25 35.90 -6.42 -5.64
C GLU A 25 34.66 -5.50 -5.74
N MET A 26 34.08 -5.11 -4.60
CA MET A 26 32.91 -4.25 -4.55
C MET A 26 33.31 -2.77 -4.57
N GLU A 27 32.77 -2.03 -5.55
CA GLU A 27 32.91 -0.57 -5.55
C GLU A 27 32.14 0.09 -4.41
N LEU A 28 32.74 1.11 -3.76
CA LEU A 28 32.07 1.88 -2.70
C LEU A 28 30.79 2.58 -3.20
N SER A 29 30.70 2.90 -4.48
CA SER A 29 29.51 3.48 -5.12
C SER A 29 28.30 2.55 -5.11
N ALA A 30 28.52 1.23 -5.06
CA ALA A 30 27.46 0.23 -5.00
C ALA A 30 26.59 0.35 -3.75
N VAL A 31 27.14 0.87 -2.63
CA VAL A 31 26.39 1.07 -1.37
C VAL A 31 25.14 1.92 -1.55
N TYR A 32 25.18 2.90 -2.46
CA TYR A 32 24.08 3.84 -2.71
C TYR A 32 23.54 3.79 -4.14
N SER A 33 23.90 2.79 -4.93
CA SER A 33 23.45 2.63 -6.33
C SER A 33 21.95 2.53 -6.47
N GLY A 34 21.25 1.96 -5.48
CA GLY A 34 19.80 1.82 -5.47
C GLY A 34 19.03 3.15 -5.49
N PHE A 35 19.64 4.26 -5.06
CA PHE A 35 19.03 5.59 -5.18
C PHE A 35 18.91 6.06 -6.64
N SER A 36 19.71 5.50 -7.54
CA SER A 36 19.66 5.78 -8.99
C SER A 36 18.74 4.80 -9.75
N ALA A 37 18.25 3.76 -9.08
CA ALA A 37 17.33 2.80 -9.69
C ALA A 37 16.00 3.48 -10.07
N THR A 38 15.44 3.11 -11.22
CA THR A 38 14.18 3.69 -11.75
C THR A 38 12.97 3.46 -10.85
N GLY A 39 13.02 2.43 -10.00
CA GLY A 39 12.02 2.16 -8.98
C GLY A 39 11.95 3.23 -7.90
N TRP A 40 13.07 3.86 -7.55
CA TRP A 40 13.11 4.84 -6.46
C TRP A 40 12.23 6.08 -6.72
N PRO A 41 12.39 6.82 -7.85
CA PRO A 41 11.52 7.97 -8.13
C PRO A 41 10.06 7.57 -8.37
N MET A 42 9.78 6.37 -8.89
CA MET A 42 8.43 5.84 -9.01
C MET A 42 7.76 5.75 -7.63
N VAL A 43 8.45 5.15 -6.66
CA VAL A 43 7.91 4.96 -5.31
C VAL A 43 7.64 6.29 -4.63
N VAL A 44 8.62 7.20 -4.66
CA VAL A 44 8.45 8.56 -4.09
C VAL A 44 7.24 9.24 -4.70
N GLY A 45 7.15 9.24 -6.03
CA GLY A 45 6.04 9.88 -6.75
C GLY A 45 4.68 9.29 -6.38
N MET A 46 4.57 7.97 -6.37
CA MET A 46 3.30 7.30 -6.08
C MET A 46 2.91 7.38 -4.60
N CYS A 47 3.87 7.43 -3.66
CA CYS A 47 3.56 7.73 -2.27
C CYS A 47 2.94 9.13 -2.11
N VAL A 48 3.44 10.13 -2.84
CA VAL A 48 2.87 11.48 -2.83
C VAL A 48 1.45 11.49 -3.42
N VAL A 49 1.21 10.81 -4.54
CA VAL A 49 -0.13 10.67 -5.14
C VAL A 49 -1.08 9.95 -4.19
N SER A 50 -0.62 8.87 -3.55
CA SER A 50 -1.38 8.14 -2.54
C SER A 50 -1.72 9.02 -1.34
N ALA A 51 -0.75 9.76 -0.80
CA ALA A 51 -0.98 10.70 0.30
C ALA A 51 -2.01 11.79 -0.07
N ALA A 52 -2.01 12.27 -1.33
CA ALA A 52 -3.01 13.22 -1.80
C ALA A 52 -4.43 12.62 -1.83
N LEU A 53 -4.59 11.33 -2.13
CA LEU A 53 -5.89 10.65 -2.05
C LEU A 53 -6.42 10.58 -0.62
N PHE A 54 -5.52 10.41 0.37
CA PHE A 54 -5.88 10.46 1.79
C PHE A 54 -6.27 11.87 2.21
N GLU A 55 -5.40 12.84 1.95
CA GLU A 55 -5.56 14.24 2.39
C GLU A 55 -6.82 14.89 1.81
N THR A 56 -7.18 14.55 0.58
CA THR A 56 -8.41 15.04 -0.08
C THR A 56 -9.68 14.31 0.36
N GLY A 57 -9.58 13.23 1.15
CA GLY A 57 -10.71 12.46 1.66
C GLY A 57 -11.50 11.69 0.60
N ILE A 58 -11.04 11.65 -0.66
CA ILE A 58 -11.78 10.96 -1.74
C ILE A 58 -11.86 9.45 -1.51
N ALA A 59 -10.80 8.85 -1.00
CA ALA A 59 -10.77 7.43 -0.68
C ALA A 59 -11.80 7.08 0.42
N ARG A 60 -11.97 7.94 1.41
CA ARG A 60 -13.00 7.82 2.44
C ARG A 60 -14.41 7.91 1.84
N LYS A 61 -14.69 8.90 0.97
CA LYS A 61 -16.01 9.04 0.31
C LYS A 61 -16.38 7.80 -0.49
N ILE A 62 -15.41 7.17 -1.16
CA ILE A 62 -15.63 5.91 -1.87
C ILE A 62 -16.01 4.80 -0.87
N GLY A 63 -15.29 4.68 0.24
CA GLY A 63 -15.56 3.69 1.28
C GLY A 63 -16.94 3.88 1.94
N GLU A 64 -17.32 5.11 2.29
CA GLU A 64 -18.63 5.45 2.86
C GLU A 64 -19.78 5.12 1.89
N LYS A 65 -19.61 5.42 0.61
CA LYS A 65 -20.61 5.07 -0.42
C LYS A 65 -20.81 3.57 -0.54
N ILE A 66 -19.75 2.79 -0.40
CA ILE A 66 -19.82 1.32 -0.37
C ILE A 66 -20.48 0.83 0.91
N GLY A 67 -20.11 1.38 2.08
CA GLY A 67 -20.68 1.04 3.37
C GLY A 67 -22.20 1.27 3.45
N ASN A 68 -22.70 2.31 2.77
CA ASN A 68 -24.12 2.64 2.71
C ASN A 68 -24.88 1.91 1.58
N SER A 69 -24.20 1.06 0.81
CA SER A 69 -24.79 0.38 -0.34
C SER A 69 -25.48 -0.94 0.05
N PHE A 70 -26.21 -1.51 -0.93
CA PHE A 70 -26.75 -2.88 -0.85
C PHE A 70 -25.70 -3.94 -0.47
N LEU A 71 -24.42 -3.69 -0.75
CA LEU A 71 -23.31 -4.59 -0.48
C LEU A 71 -23.02 -4.76 1.03
N ALA A 72 -23.43 -3.79 1.87
CA ALA A 72 -23.26 -3.82 3.32
C ALA A 72 -24.48 -4.38 4.08
N LYS A 73 -25.48 -4.95 3.38
CA LYS A 73 -26.72 -5.44 4.06
C LYS A 73 -26.52 -6.68 4.94
N THR A 74 -25.53 -7.51 4.65
CA THR A 74 -25.23 -8.71 5.45
C THR A 74 -23.72 -8.76 5.75
N GLU A 75 -23.38 -9.24 6.95
CA GLU A 75 -21.99 -9.33 7.39
C GLU A 75 -21.08 -10.02 6.37
N ARG A 76 -21.53 -11.15 5.85
CA ARG A 76 -20.77 -11.93 4.85
C ARG A 76 -20.54 -11.17 3.54
N ARG A 77 -21.58 -10.48 3.01
CA ARG A 77 -21.44 -9.65 1.80
C ARG A 77 -20.50 -8.48 2.06
N PHE A 78 -20.62 -7.87 3.23
CA PHE A 78 -19.76 -6.75 3.61
C PHE A 78 -18.30 -7.18 3.70
N ILE A 79 -18.00 -8.34 4.30
CA ILE A 79 -16.63 -8.92 4.33
C ILE A 79 -16.07 -9.09 2.91
N VAL A 80 -16.83 -9.72 2.01
CA VAL A 80 -16.40 -9.94 0.61
C VAL A 80 -16.16 -8.61 -0.10
N THR A 81 -17.06 -7.65 0.05
CA THR A 81 -16.95 -6.33 -0.60
C THR A 81 -15.76 -5.55 -0.07
N VAL A 82 -15.60 -5.47 1.26
CA VAL A 82 -14.48 -4.77 1.88
C VAL A 82 -13.16 -5.44 1.48
N SER A 83 -13.10 -6.77 1.50
CA SER A 83 -11.89 -7.50 1.06
C SER A 83 -11.54 -7.20 -0.40
N ALA A 84 -12.53 -7.18 -1.31
CA ALA A 84 -12.30 -6.88 -2.71
C ALA A 84 -11.82 -5.43 -2.92
N VAL A 85 -12.46 -4.47 -2.24
CA VAL A 85 -12.11 -3.05 -2.39
C VAL A 85 -10.78 -2.74 -1.69
N CYS A 86 -10.51 -3.30 -0.52
CA CYS A 86 -9.21 -3.18 0.15
C CYS A 86 -8.09 -3.74 -0.73
N SER A 87 -8.28 -4.91 -1.35
CA SER A 87 -7.28 -5.47 -2.27
C SER A 87 -7.02 -4.55 -3.45
N LEU A 88 -8.08 -4.01 -4.05
CA LEU A 88 -7.97 -3.10 -5.19
C LEU A 88 -7.29 -1.77 -4.80
N MET A 89 -7.69 -1.16 -3.69
CA MET A 89 -7.09 0.10 -3.22
C MET A 89 -5.64 -0.11 -2.84
N SER A 90 -5.33 -1.18 -2.11
CA SER A 90 -3.98 -1.45 -1.64
C SER A 90 -3.00 -1.79 -2.77
N ALA A 91 -3.47 -2.22 -3.93
CA ALA A 91 -2.63 -2.38 -5.11
C ALA A 91 -1.99 -1.05 -5.58
N PHE A 92 -2.57 0.10 -5.22
CA PHE A 92 -2.10 1.43 -5.64
C PHE A 92 -1.75 2.36 -4.47
N MET A 93 -2.04 1.92 -3.25
CA MET A 93 -1.81 2.67 -2.02
C MET A 93 -1.07 1.77 -1.02
N SER A 94 -0.48 2.36 0.02
CA SER A 94 0.14 1.55 1.07
C SER A 94 -0.91 0.69 1.81
N ASN A 95 -0.51 -0.52 2.21
CA ASN A 95 -1.36 -1.44 2.97
C ASN A 95 -1.91 -0.78 4.25
N ASN A 96 -1.01 -0.12 5.00
CA ASN A 96 -1.36 0.55 6.26
C ASN A 96 -2.37 1.67 6.04
N GLY A 97 -2.16 2.48 5.00
CA GLY A 97 -3.07 3.54 4.63
C GLY A 97 -4.45 3.02 4.23
N THR A 98 -4.50 1.98 3.41
CA THR A 98 -5.76 1.35 3.02
C THR A 98 -6.55 0.87 4.24
N VAL A 99 -5.89 0.15 5.17
CA VAL A 99 -6.54 -0.32 6.40
C VAL A 99 -6.99 0.85 7.27
N ALA A 100 -6.17 1.89 7.42
CA ALA A 100 -6.51 3.08 8.21
C ALA A 100 -7.79 3.78 7.72
N ILE A 101 -8.04 3.82 6.40
CA ILE A 101 -9.30 4.34 5.85
C ILE A 101 -10.49 3.45 6.21
N TRP A 102 -10.31 2.13 6.09
CA TRP A 102 -11.42 1.20 6.27
C TRP A 102 -11.78 0.95 7.71
N MET A 103 -10.87 1.12 8.67
CA MET A 103 -11.15 0.92 10.10
C MET A 103 -12.35 1.74 10.60
N PRO A 104 -12.41 3.08 10.46
CA PRO A 104 -13.56 3.85 10.91
C PRO A 104 -14.83 3.56 10.10
N ILE A 105 -14.71 3.31 8.78
CA ILE A 105 -15.86 2.99 7.93
C ILE A 105 -16.51 1.68 8.41
N ILE A 106 -15.71 0.66 8.67
CA ILE A 106 -16.17 -0.63 9.21
C ILE A 106 -16.82 -0.42 10.57
N ALA A 107 -16.23 0.39 11.45
CA ALA A 107 -16.75 0.69 12.76
C ALA A 107 -18.13 1.38 12.69
N ILE A 108 -18.28 2.39 11.83
CA ILE A 108 -19.54 3.13 11.60
C ILE A 108 -20.62 2.19 11.05
N VAL A 109 -20.29 1.40 10.03
CA VAL A 109 -21.24 0.45 9.43
C VAL A 109 -21.68 -0.60 10.45
N ALA A 110 -20.77 -1.10 11.28
CA ALA A 110 -21.07 -2.03 12.35
C ALA A 110 -21.98 -1.40 13.41
N ALA A 111 -21.69 -0.19 13.87
CA ALA A 111 -22.51 0.54 14.84
C ALA A 111 -23.93 0.77 14.32
N ASN A 112 -24.08 1.17 13.06
CA ASN A 112 -25.38 1.44 12.43
C ASN A 112 -26.15 0.17 12.04
N SER A 113 -25.51 -0.99 12.08
CA SER A 113 -26.15 -2.26 11.68
C SER A 113 -27.06 -2.88 12.73
N CYS A 114 -27.20 -2.28 13.92
CA CYS A 114 -27.95 -2.84 15.04
C CYS A 114 -27.51 -4.28 15.39
N GLY A 115 -26.22 -4.55 15.42
CA GLY A 115 -25.63 -5.85 15.77
C GLY A 115 -25.64 -6.90 14.65
N LYS A 116 -26.05 -6.56 13.42
CA LYS A 116 -26.02 -7.48 12.27
C LYS A 116 -24.63 -7.64 11.68
N ILE A 117 -23.75 -6.68 11.88
CA ILE A 117 -22.37 -6.66 11.40
C ILE A 117 -21.45 -6.41 12.59
N ARG A 118 -20.50 -7.30 12.79
CA ARG A 118 -19.48 -7.20 13.85
C ARG A 118 -18.18 -6.65 13.24
N SER A 119 -17.69 -5.52 13.72
CA SER A 119 -16.49 -4.88 13.17
C SER A 119 -15.27 -5.80 13.18
N LYS A 120 -15.08 -6.59 14.22
CA LYS A 120 -13.98 -7.56 14.38
C LYS A 120 -13.98 -8.64 13.27
N MET A 121 -15.15 -9.05 12.80
CA MET A 121 -15.30 -10.03 11.71
C MET A 121 -14.88 -9.46 10.36
N VAL A 122 -14.86 -8.13 10.20
CA VAL A 122 -14.58 -7.45 8.92
C VAL A 122 -13.15 -6.92 8.88
N ILE A 123 -12.62 -6.42 10.01
CA ILE A 123 -11.29 -5.78 10.06
C ILE A 123 -10.17 -6.76 9.71
N PHE A 124 -10.21 -7.99 10.23
CA PHE A 124 -9.17 -8.98 9.94
C PHE A 124 -9.12 -9.38 8.46
N PRO A 125 -10.26 -9.74 7.80
CA PRO A 125 -10.32 -9.91 6.35
C PRO A 125 -9.84 -8.68 5.56
N ALA A 126 -10.21 -7.47 5.99
CA ALA A 126 -9.78 -6.23 5.34
C ALA A 126 -8.24 -6.06 5.37
N GLY A 127 -7.63 -6.31 6.55
CA GLY A 127 -6.19 -6.22 6.71
C GLY A 127 -5.43 -7.23 5.85
N THR A 128 -5.85 -8.50 5.86
CA THR A 128 -5.24 -9.53 5.01
C THR A 128 -5.45 -9.25 3.52
N ALA A 129 -6.61 -8.70 3.15
CA ALA A 129 -6.91 -8.30 1.78
C ALA A 129 -6.05 -7.12 1.31
N ALA A 130 -5.75 -6.18 2.20
CA ALA A 130 -4.84 -5.09 1.90
C ALA A 130 -3.41 -5.62 1.64
N VAL A 131 -2.91 -6.56 2.45
CA VAL A 131 -1.57 -7.14 2.26
C VAL A 131 -1.46 -7.89 0.93
N ILE A 132 -2.42 -8.77 0.61
CA ILE A 132 -2.37 -9.57 -0.63
C ILE A 132 -2.66 -8.68 -1.84
N GLY A 133 -3.60 -7.74 -1.73
CA GLY A 133 -3.89 -6.76 -2.77
C GLY A 133 -2.70 -5.86 -3.07
N GLY A 134 -2.01 -5.37 -2.03
CA GLY A 134 -0.78 -4.60 -2.18
C GLY A 134 0.34 -5.36 -2.87
N ALA A 135 0.38 -6.67 -2.71
CA ALA A 135 1.33 -7.51 -3.42
C ALA A 135 1.03 -7.67 -4.93
N CYS A 136 -0.13 -7.24 -5.41
CA CYS A 136 -0.47 -7.28 -6.84
C CYS A 136 0.29 -6.26 -7.69
N SER A 137 0.91 -5.25 -7.10
CA SER A 137 1.69 -4.25 -7.85
C SER A 137 2.98 -3.89 -7.12
N LEU A 138 3.94 -3.30 -7.84
CA LEU A 138 5.19 -2.85 -7.23
C LEU A 138 4.99 -1.73 -6.20
N ILE A 139 3.94 -0.92 -6.32
CA ILE A 139 3.70 0.23 -5.43
C ILE A 139 3.06 -0.19 -4.11
N GLY A 140 2.15 -1.15 -4.15
CA GLY A 140 1.35 -1.53 -2.99
C GLY A 140 2.15 -2.18 -1.86
N SER A 141 3.34 -2.74 -2.14
CA SER A 141 4.15 -3.43 -1.16
C SER A 141 5.62 -3.03 -1.21
N THR A 142 6.14 -2.55 -0.09
CA THR A 142 7.53 -2.10 0.07
C THR A 142 8.55 -3.24 -0.08
N SER A 143 8.17 -4.47 0.30
CA SER A 143 9.03 -5.64 0.15
C SER A 143 9.31 -5.99 -1.31
N GLN A 144 8.35 -5.79 -2.21
CA GLN A 144 8.54 -6.00 -3.64
C GLN A 144 9.46 -4.95 -4.25
N LEU A 145 9.39 -3.72 -3.76
CA LEU A 145 10.28 -2.66 -4.20
C LEU A 145 11.74 -2.95 -3.80
N ALA A 146 11.95 -3.43 -2.58
CA ALA A 146 13.26 -3.85 -2.12
C ALA A 146 13.80 -5.03 -2.98
N ALA A 147 12.97 -6.04 -3.23
CA ALA A 147 13.34 -7.16 -4.10
C ALA A 147 13.66 -6.71 -5.53
N ASN A 148 12.88 -5.77 -6.08
CA ASN A 148 13.12 -5.23 -7.41
C ASN A 148 14.43 -4.43 -7.50
N SER A 149 14.79 -3.68 -6.44
CA SER A 149 16.07 -2.96 -6.39
C SER A 149 17.27 -3.90 -6.38
N VAL A 150 17.16 -5.02 -5.67
CA VAL A 150 18.19 -6.08 -5.71
C VAL A 150 18.26 -6.70 -7.09
N LEU A 151 17.12 -7.05 -7.70
CA LEU A 151 17.05 -7.65 -9.04
C LEU A 151 17.71 -6.76 -10.11
N GLN A 152 17.51 -5.46 -10.03
CA GLN A 152 18.13 -4.49 -10.96
C GLN A 152 19.66 -4.43 -10.86
N GLY A 153 20.25 -4.91 -9.79
CA GLY A 153 21.71 -5.05 -9.62
C GLY A 153 22.30 -6.24 -10.39
N TYR A 154 21.51 -7.17 -10.89
CA TYR A 154 21.99 -8.34 -11.62
C TYR A 154 22.05 -8.10 -13.13
N ALA A 155 23.13 -8.58 -13.76
CA ALA A 155 23.33 -8.49 -15.20
C ALA A 155 22.17 -9.15 -15.98
N GLY A 156 21.59 -8.43 -16.90
CA GLY A 156 20.44 -8.86 -17.70
C GLY A 156 19.07 -8.58 -17.09
N TYR A 157 19.04 -7.99 -15.87
CA TYR A 157 17.80 -7.59 -15.19
C TYR A 157 17.77 -6.10 -14.82
N GLU A 158 18.57 -5.27 -15.49
CA GLU A 158 18.74 -3.84 -15.20
C GLU A 158 17.41 -3.06 -15.29
N GLU A 159 16.47 -3.53 -16.11
CA GLU A 159 15.13 -2.94 -16.19
C GLU A 159 14.26 -3.27 -14.96
N GLY A 160 14.60 -4.33 -14.24
CA GLY A 160 13.81 -4.83 -13.12
C GLY A 160 12.43 -5.39 -13.52
N MET A 161 11.54 -5.51 -12.53
CA MET A 161 10.15 -5.95 -12.75
C MET A 161 9.29 -4.78 -13.24
N GLY A 162 8.39 -5.06 -14.18
CA GLY A 162 7.33 -4.14 -14.55
C GLY A 162 6.30 -3.95 -13.43
N MET A 163 5.57 -2.83 -13.47
CA MET A 163 4.58 -2.44 -12.45
C MET A 163 3.59 -3.56 -12.09
N PHE A 164 3.17 -4.35 -13.08
CA PHE A 164 2.14 -5.38 -12.97
C PHE A 164 2.65 -6.81 -13.18
N ASP A 165 3.96 -7.05 -13.17
CA ASP A 165 4.47 -8.40 -13.35
C ASP A 165 4.05 -9.33 -12.22
N MET A 166 4.04 -8.82 -11.00
CA MET A 166 3.55 -9.57 -9.83
C MET A 166 2.04 -9.81 -9.87
N THR A 167 1.28 -9.01 -10.62
CA THR A 167 -0.18 -9.17 -10.75
C THR A 167 -0.54 -10.54 -11.31
N LYS A 168 0.25 -11.08 -12.23
CA LYS A 168 0.01 -12.40 -12.85
C LYS A 168 -0.07 -13.53 -11.82
N ILE A 169 0.72 -13.40 -10.74
CA ILE A 169 0.81 -14.41 -9.67
C ILE A 169 -0.13 -14.04 -8.52
N MET A 170 -0.16 -12.76 -8.12
CA MET A 170 -0.86 -12.34 -6.91
C MET A 170 -2.36 -12.08 -7.12
N PHE A 171 -2.80 -11.76 -8.33
CA PHE A 171 -4.22 -11.58 -8.62
C PHE A 171 -5.05 -12.86 -8.38
N PRO A 172 -4.65 -14.05 -8.87
CA PRO A 172 -5.32 -15.30 -8.49
C PRO A 172 -5.36 -15.52 -6.97
N ALA A 173 -4.28 -15.22 -6.25
CA ALA A 173 -4.22 -15.33 -4.80
C ALA A 173 -5.21 -14.36 -4.11
N ALA A 174 -5.32 -13.13 -4.60
CA ALA A 174 -6.30 -12.16 -4.10
C ALA A 174 -7.74 -12.64 -4.31
N VAL A 175 -8.06 -13.21 -5.48
CA VAL A 175 -9.38 -13.78 -5.75
C VAL A 175 -9.67 -14.96 -4.81
N VAL A 176 -8.73 -15.89 -4.66
CA VAL A 176 -8.87 -17.04 -3.75
C VAL A 176 -9.10 -16.58 -2.31
N GLN A 177 -8.37 -15.57 -1.85
CA GLN A 177 -8.54 -15.00 -0.52
C GLN A 177 -9.94 -14.38 -0.33
N ILE A 178 -10.45 -13.63 -1.30
CA ILE A 178 -11.80 -13.03 -1.22
C ILE A 178 -12.86 -14.14 -1.11
N ILE A 179 -12.72 -15.20 -1.92
CA ILE A 179 -13.62 -16.37 -1.86
C ILE A 179 -13.47 -17.08 -0.51
N PHE A 180 -12.25 -17.25 -0.01
CA PHE A 180 -11.98 -17.87 1.30
C PHE A 180 -12.71 -17.11 2.42
N TRP A 181 -12.56 -15.78 2.51
CA TRP A 181 -13.23 -14.97 3.53
C TRP A 181 -14.75 -14.96 3.37
N GLY A 182 -15.26 -15.07 2.15
CA GLY A 182 -16.69 -15.21 1.89
C GLY A 182 -17.25 -16.60 2.20
N THR A 183 -16.44 -17.61 2.45
CA THR A 183 -16.87 -19.01 2.62
C THR A 183 -16.38 -19.64 3.91
N ILE A 184 -15.19 -20.23 3.86
CA ILE A 184 -14.56 -20.98 4.97
C ILE A 184 -14.08 -20.03 6.05
N GLY A 185 -13.40 -18.95 5.68
CA GLY A 185 -12.82 -17.96 6.59
C GLY A 185 -13.88 -17.31 7.47
N TYR A 186 -15.06 -17.01 6.93
CA TYR A 186 -16.18 -16.49 7.71
C TYR A 186 -16.57 -17.45 8.84
N LYS A 187 -16.74 -18.75 8.53
CA LYS A 187 -17.09 -19.76 9.54
C LYS A 187 -16.00 -19.96 10.57
N LEU A 188 -14.73 -19.89 10.13
CA LEU A 188 -13.58 -20.05 11.02
C LEU A 188 -13.49 -18.86 11.99
N LEU A 189 -13.61 -17.64 11.51
CA LEU A 189 -13.63 -16.44 12.36
C LEU A 189 -14.80 -16.46 13.33
N ASP A 190 -15.99 -16.85 12.91
CA ASP A 190 -17.15 -16.95 13.76
C ASP A 190 -16.96 -17.97 14.90
N LYS A 191 -16.23 -19.05 14.63
CA LYS A 191 -15.87 -20.07 15.64
C LYS A 191 -14.78 -19.57 16.59
N VAL A 192 -13.79 -18.82 16.11
CA VAL A 192 -12.65 -18.33 16.91
C VAL A 192 -13.05 -17.10 17.72
N LEU A 193 -13.79 -16.18 17.12
CA LEU A 193 -14.25 -14.94 17.72
C LEU A 193 -15.62 -15.15 18.40
N LYS A 194 -15.73 -16.16 19.28
CA LYS A 194 -16.98 -16.44 20.00
C LYS A 194 -17.45 -15.22 20.82
N PRO A 195 -18.79 -14.98 20.89
CA PRO A 195 -19.38 -13.86 21.63
C PRO A 195 -19.15 -13.92 23.14
N ASP A 196 -18.75 -15.07 23.68
CA ASP A 196 -18.70 -15.37 25.11
C ASP A 196 -17.43 -14.89 25.83
N SER A 197 -16.51 -14.19 25.15
CA SER A 197 -15.37 -13.56 25.84
C SER A 197 -15.84 -12.27 26.53
N PRO A 198 -15.61 -12.09 27.85
CA PRO A 198 -16.02 -10.89 28.59
C PRO A 198 -15.39 -9.58 28.06
N ASP A 199 -14.27 -9.66 27.31
CA ASP A 199 -13.63 -8.53 26.64
C ASP A 199 -14.25 -8.19 25.28
N PHE A 200 -15.33 -8.88 24.91
CA PHE A 200 -16.01 -8.74 23.63
C PHE A 200 -17.29 -7.92 23.82
N ASP A 201 -17.16 -6.61 24.01
CA ASP A 201 -18.32 -5.74 24.01
C ASP A 201 -19.05 -5.83 22.66
N LYS A 202 -20.06 -6.73 22.62
CA LYS A 202 -21.03 -6.94 21.51
C LYS A 202 -20.47 -6.99 20.09
N GLY A 203 -19.20 -7.41 19.92
CA GLY A 203 -18.58 -7.58 18.60
C GLY A 203 -18.04 -6.29 17.96
N ASN A 204 -18.12 -5.16 18.62
CA ASN A 204 -17.56 -3.90 18.14
C ASN A 204 -16.18 -3.63 18.76
N MET A 205 -15.25 -3.17 17.90
CA MET A 205 -13.86 -2.92 18.28
C MET A 205 -13.65 -1.52 18.87
N TYR A 206 -14.58 -0.60 18.61
CA TYR A 206 -14.50 0.79 19.02
C TYR A 206 -15.76 1.22 19.77
N SER A 207 -15.59 2.01 20.82
CA SER A 207 -16.68 2.73 21.47
C SER A 207 -17.20 3.86 20.56
N VAL A 208 -18.42 4.33 20.80
CA VAL A 208 -19.01 5.44 20.03
C VAL A 208 -18.14 6.70 20.10
N ALA A 209 -17.51 6.96 21.24
CA ALA A 209 -16.60 8.11 21.42
C ALA A 209 -15.32 7.97 20.57
N GLU A 210 -14.76 6.77 20.48
CA GLU A 210 -13.59 6.49 19.65
C GLU A 210 -13.92 6.57 18.17
N ILE A 211 -15.12 6.13 17.75
CA ILE A 211 -15.60 6.26 16.38
C ILE A 211 -15.67 7.74 15.99
N HIS A 212 -16.28 8.58 16.80
CA HIS A 212 -16.34 10.03 16.53
C HIS A 212 -14.97 10.70 16.50
N LYS A 213 -14.02 10.22 17.30
CA LYS A 213 -12.64 10.72 17.25
C LYS A 213 -11.96 10.34 15.94
N LEU A 214 -12.08 9.09 15.51
CA LEU A 214 -11.55 8.59 14.23
C LEU A 214 -12.20 9.30 13.02
N GLU A 215 -13.50 9.57 13.08
CA GLU A 215 -14.21 10.35 12.05
C GLU A 215 -13.61 11.76 11.93
N LYS A 216 -13.40 12.43 13.06
CA LYS A 216 -12.87 13.79 13.09
C LYS A 216 -11.41 13.87 12.64
N GLU A 217 -10.61 12.87 13.00
CA GLU A 217 -9.21 12.78 12.55
C GLU A 217 -9.07 12.54 11.04
N GLN A 218 -10.10 11.98 10.39
CA GLN A 218 -10.12 11.71 8.95
C GLN A 218 -10.97 12.71 8.16
N GLU A 219 -11.54 13.72 8.83
CA GLU A 219 -12.29 14.78 8.17
C GLU A 219 -11.32 15.63 7.36
N SER A 220 -11.55 15.72 6.05
CA SER A 220 -10.76 16.53 5.14
C SER A 220 -11.53 17.82 4.80
N ASP A 221 -10.94 18.96 5.13
CA ASP A 221 -11.45 20.29 4.74
C ASP A 221 -11.18 20.61 3.26
N ALA A 222 -10.58 19.69 2.51
CA ALA A 222 -10.23 19.91 1.13
C ALA A 222 -11.49 20.03 0.23
N PRO A 223 -11.55 21.04 -0.66
CA PRO A 223 -12.64 21.17 -1.61
C PRO A 223 -12.75 19.91 -2.49
N ALA A 224 -13.98 19.50 -2.80
CA ALA A 224 -14.28 18.25 -3.50
C ALA A 224 -13.54 18.08 -4.83
N TRP A 225 -13.27 19.17 -5.56
CA TRP A 225 -12.54 19.13 -6.83
C TRP A 225 -11.12 18.61 -6.68
N LYS A 226 -10.44 18.89 -5.56
CA LYS A 226 -9.08 18.36 -5.28
C LYS A 226 -9.08 16.82 -5.17
N GLY A 227 -10.13 16.25 -4.59
CA GLY A 227 -10.29 14.81 -4.53
C GLY A 227 -10.44 14.19 -5.92
N TYR A 228 -11.21 14.81 -6.80
CA TYR A 228 -11.34 14.34 -8.18
C TYR A 228 -10.04 14.49 -8.97
N VAL A 229 -9.28 15.56 -8.74
CA VAL A 229 -7.95 15.73 -9.36
C VAL A 229 -6.98 14.67 -8.87
N ALA A 230 -6.91 14.39 -7.56
CA ALA A 230 -6.05 13.36 -7.01
C ALA A 230 -6.41 11.96 -7.57
N LEU A 231 -7.72 11.64 -7.63
CA LEU A 231 -8.20 10.39 -8.22
C LEU A 231 -7.90 10.31 -9.72
N GLY A 232 -8.13 11.38 -10.46
CA GLY A 232 -7.82 11.46 -11.89
C GLY A 232 -6.32 11.29 -12.17
N THR A 233 -5.46 11.89 -11.34
CA THR A 233 -4.00 11.72 -11.42
C THR A 233 -3.60 10.27 -11.15
N MET A 234 -4.20 9.62 -10.14
CA MET A 234 -3.95 8.20 -9.85
C MET A 234 -4.32 7.33 -11.05
N ILE A 235 -5.52 7.52 -11.62
CA ILE A 235 -5.99 6.78 -12.80
C ILE A 235 -5.06 7.04 -13.98
N LEU A 236 -4.65 8.28 -14.22
CA LEU A 236 -3.70 8.63 -15.28
C LEU A 236 -2.37 7.89 -15.11
N CYS A 237 -1.80 7.89 -13.90
CA CYS A 237 -0.57 7.14 -13.61
C CYS A 237 -0.74 5.64 -13.89
N ILE A 238 -1.86 5.02 -13.48
CA ILE A 238 -2.14 3.62 -13.76
C ILE A 238 -2.20 3.36 -15.27
N VAL A 239 -2.90 4.20 -16.03
CA VAL A 239 -2.99 4.08 -17.48
C VAL A 239 -1.60 4.21 -18.12
N LEU A 240 -0.79 5.18 -17.69
CA LEU A 240 0.56 5.36 -18.19
C LEU A 240 1.48 4.18 -17.85
N PHE A 241 1.34 3.59 -16.65
CA PHE A 241 2.06 2.36 -16.29
C PHE A 241 1.68 1.17 -17.17
N VAL A 242 0.39 1.01 -17.48
CA VAL A 242 -0.05 -0.02 -18.43
C VAL A 242 0.53 0.24 -19.83
N LEU A 243 0.45 1.48 -20.29
CA LEU A 243 0.96 1.86 -21.61
C LEU A 243 2.48 1.72 -21.73
N SER A 244 3.23 2.02 -20.66
CA SER A 244 4.70 1.88 -20.65
C SER A 244 5.17 0.42 -20.83
N GLY A 245 4.30 -0.57 -20.65
CA GLY A 245 4.56 -1.97 -20.97
C GLY A 245 4.51 -2.30 -22.47
N PHE A 246 3.99 -1.41 -23.32
CA PHE A 246 3.81 -1.63 -24.76
C PHE A 246 4.70 -0.72 -25.61
N GLN A 247 5.26 -1.26 -26.70
CA GLN A 247 5.91 -0.44 -27.73
C GLN A 247 4.84 0.34 -28.53
N PRO A 248 5.05 1.64 -28.89
CA PRO A 248 6.28 2.44 -28.75
C PRO A 248 6.40 3.23 -27.44
N PHE A 249 5.42 3.14 -26.53
CA PHE A 249 5.35 3.99 -25.31
C PHE A 249 6.51 3.73 -24.34
N LYS A 250 7.06 2.52 -24.31
CA LYS A 250 8.19 2.14 -23.46
C LYS A 250 9.41 3.08 -23.63
N SER A 251 9.63 3.62 -24.83
CA SER A 251 10.74 4.53 -25.10
C SER A 251 10.50 5.98 -24.63
N TYR A 252 9.24 6.36 -24.42
CA TYR A 252 8.87 7.73 -24.01
C TYR A 252 8.63 7.84 -22.49
N PHE A 253 8.15 6.79 -21.84
CA PHE A 253 7.77 6.79 -20.44
C PHE A 253 8.48 5.69 -19.66
N ASN A 254 9.40 6.12 -18.79
CA ASN A 254 9.96 5.25 -17.78
C ASN A 254 9.04 5.26 -16.53
N ILE A 255 8.97 4.12 -15.82
CA ILE A 255 8.15 3.98 -14.60
C ILE A 255 8.46 5.08 -13.57
N GLY A 256 9.74 5.46 -13.42
CA GLY A 256 10.15 6.54 -12.52
C GLY A 256 9.58 7.90 -12.92
N THR A 257 9.62 8.24 -14.22
CA THR A 257 9.09 9.51 -14.72
C THR A 257 7.57 9.62 -14.56
N ILE A 258 6.84 8.52 -14.73
CA ILE A 258 5.38 8.49 -14.50
C ILE A 258 5.06 8.84 -13.06
N GLY A 259 5.75 8.24 -12.09
CA GLY A 259 5.57 8.55 -10.67
C GLY A 259 5.81 10.03 -10.36
N LEU A 260 6.91 10.60 -10.88
CA LEU A 260 7.24 12.01 -10.69
C LEU A 260 6.23 12.96 -11.33
N ILE A 261 5.72 12.64 -12.54
CA ILE A 261 4.64 13.40 -13.18
C ILE A 261 3.39 13.41 -12.29
N GLY A 262 3.00 12.25 -11.76
CA GLY A 262 1.88 12.16 -10.82
C GLY A 262 2.07 13.03 -9.58
N ALA A 263 3.26 12.97 -8.94
CA ALA A 263 3.59 13.81 -7.80
C ALA A 263 3.54 15.31 -8.15
N ALA A 264 4.13 15.71 -9.28
CA ALA A 264 4.13 17.11 -9.74
C ALA A 264 2.69 17.61 -9.98
N MET A 265 1.80 16.78 -10.52
CA MET A 265 0.39 17.16 -10.73
C MET A 265 -0.34 17.39 -9.41
N VAL A 266 -0.24 16.50 -8.43
CA VAL A 266 -0.96 16.64 -7.15
C VAL A 266 -0.38 17.75 -6.27
N LEU A 267 0.95 17.98 -6.32
CA LEU A 267 1.60 19.10 -5.63
C LEU A 267 1.28 20.43 -6.31
N GLY A 268 1.38 20.49 -7.64
CA GLY A 268 1.13 21.71 -8.42
C GLY A 268 -0.32 22.18 -8.36
N THR A 269 -1.27 21.25 -8.25
CA THR A 269 -2.70 21.58 -8.05
C THR A 269 -3.05 21.84 -6.57
N GLY A 270 -2.10 21.68 -5.66
CA GLY A 270 -2.30 21.91 -4.23
C GLY A 270 -3.27 20.91 -3.59
N CYS A 271 -3.36 19.68 -4.14
CA CYS A 271 -4.12 18.59 -3.52
C CYS A 271 -3.52 18.17 -2.19
N ILE A 272 -2.20 18.28 -2.06
CA ILE A 272 -1.45 18.04 -0.83
C ILE A 272 -0.37 19.12 -0.69
N SER A 273 -0.08 19.54 0.54
CA SER A 273 1.03 20.47 0.79
C SER A 273 2.37 19.73 0.74
N ILE A 274 3.44 20.41 0.30
CA ILE A 274 4.79 19.85 0.24
C ILE A 274 5.22 19.32 1.61
N LYS A 275 4.94 20.08 2.68
CA LYS A 275 5.27 19.68 4.05
C LYS A 275 4.59 18.37 4.44
N LYS A 276 3.32 18.22 4.11
CA LYS A 276 2.55 17.01 4.39
C LYS A 276 3.02 15.84 3.54
N ALA A 277 3.26 16.06 2.25
CA ALA A 277 3.82 15.06 1.36
C ALA A 277 5.12 14.48 1.91
N TYR A 278 6.06 15.33 2.34
CA TYR A 278 7.32 14.88 2.93
C TYR A 278 7.14 14.15 4.27
N SER A 279 6.19 14.54 5.12
CA SER A 279 5.96 13.87 6.40
C SER A 279 5.35 12.49 6.24
N ASP A 280 4.59 12.27 5.18
CA ASP A 280 3.89 11.00 4.92
C ASP A 280 4.74 10.00 4.12
N LEU A 281 5.95 10.42 3.66
CA LEU A 281 6.89 9.52 2.99
C LEU A 281 7.50 8.52 3.99
N PRO A 282 7.49 7.23 3.69
CA PRO A 282 8.13 6.21 4.52
C PRO A 282 9.66 6.21 4.34
N TRP A 283 10.35 7.18 4.95
CA TRP A 283 11.79 7.40 4.81
C TRP A 283 12.63 6.17 5.08
N ASP A 284 12.28 5.36 6.10
CA ASP A 284 12.97 4.11 6.39
C ASP A 284 12.97 3.15 5.20
N VAL A 285 11.87 3.10 4.47
CA VAL A 285 11.74 2.26 3.27
C VAL A 285 12.61 2.81 2.14
N PHE A 286 12.60 4.12 1.93
CA PHE A 286 13.40 4.75 0.87
C PHE A 286 14.89 4.56 1.08
N VAL A 287 15.36 4.75 2.31
CA VAL A 287 16.74 4.50 2.66
C VAL A 287 17.09 3.03 2.51
N CYS A 288 16.18 2.13 2.94
CA CYS A 288 16.37 0.69 2.77
C CYS A 288 16.50 0.31 1.29
N ILE A 289 15.58 0.79 0.42
CA ILE A 289 15.62 0.51 -1.03
C ILE A 289 16.90 1.05 -1.65
N GLY A 290 17.30 2.28 -1.29
CA GLY A 290 18.49 2.92 -1.84
C GLY A 290 19.81 2.23 -1.48
N THR A 291 19.86 1.54 -0.34
CA THR A 291 21.09 0.90 0.17
C THR A 291 21.12 -0.62 0.00
N ILE A 292 19.96 -1.29 -0.07
CA ILE A 292 19.90 -2.76 -0.12
C ILE A 292 20.51 -3.34 -1.40
N SER A 293 20.52 -2.58 -2.49
CA SER A 293 21.18 -2.98 -3.74
C SER A 293 22.68 -3.20 -3.56
N GLY A 294 23.32 -2.46 -2.64
CA GLY A 294 24.72 -2.70 -2.27
C GLY A 294 24.94 -4.08 -1.67
N ILE A 295 24.00 -4.59 -0.87
CA ILE A 295 24.07 -5.96 -0.34
C ILE A 295 23.94 -6.96 -1.49
N GLY A 296 23.03 -6.73 -2.46
CA GLY A 296 22.88 -7.57 -3.65
C GLY A 296 24.16 -7.64 -4.46
N THR A 297 24.76 -6.49 -4.78
CA THR A 297 26.04 -6.42 -5.51
C THR A 297 27.18 -7.12 -4.77
N GLY A 298 27.26 -6.95 -3.44
CA GLY A 298 28.26 -7.61 -2.63
C GLY A 298 28.14 -9.14 -2.63
N LEU A 299 26.92 -9.67 -2.64
CA LEU A 299 26.66 -11.12 -2.76
C LEU A 299 26.96 -11.67 -4.14
N ASP A 300 26.87 -10.84 -5.19
CA ASP A 300 27.12 -11.26 -6.57
C ASP A 300 28.62 -11.37 -6.90
N VAL A 301 29.45 -10.53 -6.26
CA VAL A 301 30.90 -10.52 -6.47
C VAL A 301 31.70 -11.34 -5.44
N SER A 302 31.06 -11.81 -4.36
CA SER A 302 31.67 -12.69 -3.36
C SER A 302 31.54 -14.17 -3.74
#